data_57d49728c08f432872dbc98133323a77
#
_entry.id   57d49728c08f432872dbc98133323a77
#
_cell.length_a   1.000
_cell.length_b   1.000
_cell.length_c   1.000
_cell.angle_alpha   90.00
_cell.angle_beta   90.00
_cell.angle_gamma   90.00
#
_symmetry.space_group_name_H-M   'P 1'
#
loop_
_entity.id
_entity.type
_entity.pdbx_description
1 polymer ?
#
loop_
_entity_poly.entity_id
_entity_poly.type
_entity_poly.pdbx_seq_one_letter_code
_entity_poly.pdbx_strand_id
1 'polypeptide(L)'
;MANNISNLMFRAMYRFAFKPWDSGIPPPELKELIEGPQARTPGKALDLGCGTGTNTMYMAQHGWDVTGIDFVSTAIAAARKKMQAANVAPRLIQGDVTRLKELSLGADYSLVFDLGCLHSIPEVRRDAYAAGVNEVTVPGADFLVWGFYAKPNFFVNAKLAQEELEQLFGKSWDMVRAWGGEQPDRFPGRWYHLRRKS
;
A
#
# COMPACT_ATOMS: atom_id res chain seq x y z
N MET A 1 -4.07 18.21 15.49
CA MET A 1 -2.63 18.46 15.70
C MET A 1 -1.75 17.21 15.50
N ALA A 2 -2.19 16.00 15.80
CA ALA A 2 -1.40 14.76 15.60
C ALA A 2 -0.98 14.47 14.13
N ASN A 3 -1.78 14.88 13.14
CA ASN A 3 -1.48 14.65 11.71
C ASN A 3 -0.22 15.36 11.20
N ASN A 4 0.23 16.45 11.83
CA ASN A 4 1.40 17.19 11.35
C ASN A 4 2.73 16.53 11.76
N ILE A 5 2.78 15.87 12.91
CA ILE A 5 4.02 15.30 13.45
C ILE A 5 4.42 14.04 12.68
N SER A 6 3.48 13.13 12.42
CA SER A 6 3.73 11.92 11.63
C SER A 6 4.17 12.27 10.19
N ASN A 7 3.45 13.18 9.54
CA ASN A 7 3.80 13.64 8.20
C ASN A 7 5.17 14.35 8.15
N LEU A 8 5.49 15.14 9.17
CA LEU A 8 6.80 15.81 9.27
C LEU A 8 7.92 14.78 9.46
N MET A 9 7.69 13.78 10.28
CA MET A 9 8.64 12.68 10.52
C MET A 9 8.94 11.91 9.23
N PHE A 10 7.92 11.46 8.48
CA PHE A 10 8.14 10.76 7.21
C PHE A 10 8.89 11.64 6.20
N ARG A 11 8.53 12.92 6.06
CA ARG A 11 9.27 13.86 5.20
C ARG A 11 10.73 14.00 5.59
N ALA A 12 11.03 14.07 6.90
CA ALA A 12 12.40 14.11 7.41
C ALA A 12 13.14 12.81 7.10
N MET A 13 12.54 11.64 7.35
CA MET A 13 13.14 10.33 7.07
C MET A 13 13.50 10.18 5.59
N TYR A 14 12.63 10.57 4.68
CA TYR A 14 12.93 10.58 3.24
C TYR A 14 14.05 11.57 2.88
N ARG A 15 14.09 12.75 3.52
CA ARG A 15 15.12 13.77 3.29
C ARG A 15 16.51 13.28 3.72
N PHE A 16 16.60 12.52 4.81
CA PHE A 16 17.85 11.99 5.35
C PHE A 16 18.19 10.57 4.86
N ALA A 17 17.50 10.08 3.83
CA ALA A 17 17.67 8.74 3.25
C ALA A 17 17.53 7.57 4.26
N PHE A 18 16.96 7.81 5.43
CA PHE A 18 16.71 6.79 6.44
C PHE A 18 15.32 6.16 6.18
N LYS A 19 15.30 5.02 5.50
CA LYS A 19 14.09 4.32 5.07
C LYS A 19 14.20 2.83 5.42
N PRO A 20 14.14 2.44 6.69
CA PRO A 20 14.36 1.06 7.11
C PRO A 20 13.31 0.06 6.55
N TRP A 21 12.19 0.56 6.02
CA TRP A 21 11.15 -0.22 5.36
C TRP A 21 11.35 -0.40 3.84
N ASP A 22 12.22 0.39 3.22
CA ASP A 22 12.50 0.33 1.78
C ASP A 22 13.72 -0.55 1.52
N SER A 23 13.51 -1.86 1.49
CA SER A 23 14.56 -2.86 1.21
C SER A 23 15.04 -2.84 -0.24
N GLY A 24 14.31 -2.18 -1.15
CA GLY A 24 14.54 -2.27 -2.59
C GLY A 24 14.13 -3.62 -3.21
N ILE A 25 13.53 -4.51 -2.45
CA ILE A 25 13.11 -5.85 -2.86
C ILE A 25 11.60 -6.00 -2.62
N PRO A 26 10.82 -6.40 -3.63
CA PRO A 26 9.40 -6.71 -3.45
C PRO A 26 9.21 -7.88 -2.48
N PRO A 27 8.20 -7.83 -1.59
CA PRO A 27 7.97 -8.89 -0.63
C PRO A 27 7.51 -10.19 -1.32
N PRO A 28 7.81 -11.37 -0.73
CA PRO A 28 7.41 -12.66 -1.28
C PRO A 28 5.91 -12.76 -1.53
N GLU A 29 5.09 -12.14 -0.69
CA GLU A 29 3.64 -12.15 -0.80
C GLU A 29 3.12 -11.44 -2.05
N LEU A 30 3.74 -10.32 -2.42
CA LEU A 30 3.42 -9.66 -3.69
C LEU A 30 3.88 -10.52 -4.88
N LYS A 31 5.06 -11.14 -4.79
CA LYS A 31 5.57 -12.04 -5.83
C LYS A 31 4.65 -13.24 -6.02
N GLU A 32 4.18 -13.85 -4.94
CA GLU A 32 3.23 -14.98 -5.01
C GLU A 32 1.94 -14.57 -5.75
N LEU A 33 1.42 -13.37 -5.51
CA LEU A 33 0.22 -12.88 -6.17
C LEU A 33 0.44 -12.54 -7.66
N ILE A 34 1.66 -12.14 -8.04
CA ILE A 34 2.02 -11.69 -9.39
C ILE A 34 2.57 -12.83 -10.27
N GLU A 35 3.37 -13.73 -9.69
CA GLU A 35 4.12 -14.77 -10.40
C GLU A 35 3.84 -16.20 -9.90
N GLY A 36 3.13 -16.34 -8.77
CA GLY A 36 2.87 -17.65 -8.16
C GLY A 36 1.98 -18.57 -9.00
N PRO A 37 1.77 -19.82 -8.56
CA PRO A 37 0.94 -20.79 -9.29
C PRO A 37 -0.51 -20.36 -9.53
N GLN A 38 -0.99 -19.39 -8.73
CA GLN A 38 -2.32 -18.81 -8.86
C GLN A 38 -2.24 -17.31 -9.18
N ALA A 39 -1.20 -16.91 -9.92
CA ALA A 39 -0.98 -15.52 -10.28
C ALA A 39 -2.20 -14.92 -10.98
N ARG A 40 -2.45 -13.66 -10.68
CA ARG A 40 -3.56 -12.91 -11.28
C ARG A 40 -3.17 -12.43 -12.67
N THR A 41 -4.12 -12.46 -13.57
CA THR A 41 -3.95 -11.82 -14.88
C THR A 41 -3.69 -10.31 -14.67
N PRO A 42 -2.64 -9.73 -15.27
CA PRO A 42 -2.37 -8.32 -15.17
C PRO A 42 -3.56 -7.46 -15.59
N GLY A 43 -3.85 -6.46 -14.78
CA GLY A 43 -4.89 -5.47 -14.97
C GLY A 43 -4.43 -4.15 -14.39
N LYS A 44 -5.34 -3.33 -13.82
CA LYS A 44 -4.95 -2.11 -13.12
C LYS A 44 -4.63 -2.38 -11.65
N ALA A 45 -3.47 -1.89 -11.21
CA ALA A 45 -3.00 -2.00 -9.84
C ALA A 45 -2.82 -0.62 -9.19
N LEU A 46 -3.17 -0.53 -7.91
CA LEU A 46 -3.03 0.67 -7.08
C LEU A 46 -2.06 0.38 -5.94
N ASP A 47 -0.94 1.10 -5.89
CA ASP A 47 0.09 1.00 -4.84
C ASP A 47 -0.06 2.19 -3.88
N LEU A 48 -0.63 1.95 -2.69
CA LEU A 48 -0.96 2.97 -1.70
C LEU A 48 0.18 3.17 -0.70
N GLY A 49 0.75 4.37 -0.66
CA GLY A 49 1.98 4.65 0.07
C GLY A 49 3.20 4.08 -0.66
N CYS A 50 3.26 4.24 -1.97
CA CYS A 50 4.24 3.59 -2.84
C CYS A 50 5.72 3.93 -2.54
N GLY A 51 5.98 4.94 -1.74
CA GLY A 51 7.33 5.35 -1.35
C GLY A 51 8.22 5.64 -2.55
N THR A 52 9.39 5.00 -2.62
CA THR A 52 10.32 5.12 -3.75
C THR A 52 9.98 4.20 -4.93
N GLY A 53 8.81 3.55 -4.90
CA GLY A 53 8.24 2.82 -6.02
C GLY A 53 8.82 1.43 -6.26
N THR A 54 9.40 0.76 -5.28
CA THR A 54 9.95 -0.59 -5.46
C THR A 54 8.88 -1.58 -5.93
N ASN A 55 7.72 -1.60 -5.26
CA ASN A 55 6.61 -2.49 -5.59
C ASN A 55 5.87 -2.02 -6.85
N THR A 56 5.69 -0.71 -7.01
CA THR A 56 5.14 -0.10 -8.24
C THR A 56 5.94 -0.55 -9.46
N MET A 57 7.27 -0.46 -9.41
CA MET A 57 8.17 -0.88 -10.49
C MET A 57 8.01 -2.38 -10.80
N TYR A 58 8.03 -3.19 -9.76
CA TYR A 58 7.92 -4.64 -9.90
C TYR A 58 6.59 -5.03 -10.59
N MET A 59 5.46 -4.51 -10.14
CA MET A 59 4.17 -4.77 -10.78
C MET A 59 4.16 -4.29 -12.26
N ALA A 60 4.70 -3.11 -12.54
CA ALA A 60 4.77 -2.58 -13.90
C ALA A 60 5.66 -3.44 -14.82
N GLN A 61 6.77 -4.00 -14.32
CA GLN A 61 7.63 -4.94 -15.07
C GLN A 61 6.92 -6.25 -15.39
N HIS A 62 5.87 -6.62 -14.62
CA HIS A 62 5.04 -7.80 -14.83
C HIS A 62 3.74 -7.51 -15.58
N GLY A 63 3.68 -6.39 -16.31
CA GLY A 63 2.59 -6.06 -17.23
C GLY A 63 1.36 -5.40 -16.59
N TRP A 64 1.41 -5.04 -15.30
CA TRP A 64 0.32 -4.33 -14.66
C TRP A 64 0.31 -2.83 -15.04
N ASP A 65 -0.89 -2.26 -15.25
CA ASP A 65 -1.10 -0.82 -15.38
C ASP A 65 -1.16 -0.21 -13.96
N VAL A 66 -0.03 0.30 -13.48
CA VAL A 66 0.14 0.65 -12.07
C VAL A 66 -0.01 2.14 -11.84
N THR A 67 -0.82 2.50 -10.83
CA THR A 67 -0.81 3.84 -10.22
C THR A 67 -0.21 3.76 -8.83
N GLY A 68 0.91 4.44 -8.59
CA GLY A 68 1.53 4.59 -7.27
C GLY A 68 1.21 5.95 -6.66
N ILE A 69 0.80 5.97 -5.40
CA ILE A 69 0.43 7.18 -4.66
C ILE A 69 1.27 7.30 -3.39
N ASP A 70 1.87 8.45 -3.17
CA ASP A 70 2.53 8.78 -1.90
C ASP A 70 2.39 10.28 -1.62
N PHE A 71 2.26 10.67 -0.36
CA PHE A 71 2.13 12.10 0.00
C PHE A 71 3.48 12.83 0.07
N VAL A 72 4.61 12.11 0.08
CA VAL A 72 5.96 12.66 0.18
C VAL A 72 6.51 12.95 -1.21
N SER A 73 6.67 14.21 -1.56
CA SER A 73 7.16 14.64 -2.88
C SER A 73 8.54 14.09 -3.23
N THR A 74 9.44 13.99 -2.25
CA THR A 74 10.80 13.43 -2.45
C THR A 74 10.76 11.92 -2.70
N ALA A 75 9.79 11.19 -2.14
CA ALA A 75 9.57 9.77 -2.44
C ALA A 75 9.12 9.60 -3.91
N ILE A 76 8.13 10.37 -4.34
CA ILE A 76 7.64 10.36 -5.72
C ILE A 76 8.74 10.76 -6.72
N ALA A 77 9.58 11.74 -6.38
CA ALA A 77 10.71 12.11 -7.23
C ALA A 77 11.74 10.98 -7.37
N ALA A 78 12.02 10.27 -6.27
CA ALA A 78 12.89 9.09 -6.29
C ALA A 78 12.26 7.94 -7.09
N ALA A 79 10.96 7.69 -6.92
CA ALA A 79 10.22 6.71 -7.70
C ALA A 79 10.30 6.98 -9.20
N ARG A 80 10.06 8.23 -9.65
CA ARG A 80 10.18 8.61 -11.07
C ARG A 80 11.56 8.30 -11.66
N LYS A 81 12.64 8.60 -10.93
CA LYS A 81 14.01 8.27 -11.36
C LYS A 81 14.20 6.75 -11.50
N LYS A 82 13.68 5.98 -10.54
CA LYS A 82 13.75 4.51 -10.57
C LYS A 82 12.98 3.94 -11.78
N MET A 83 11.77 4.44 -12.06
CA MET A 83 10.98 4.03 -13.22
C MET A 83 11.68 4.32 -14.53
N GLN A 84 12.25 5.52 -14.67
CA GLN A 84 13.02 5.90 -15.85
C GLN A 84 14.21 4.97 -16.06
N ALA A 85 14.98 4.65 -15.02
CA ALA A 85 16.11 3.74 -15.10
C ALA A 85 15.69 2.29 -15.45
N ALA A 86 14.50 1.86 -15.04
CA ALA A 86 13.94 0.55 -15.34
C ALA A 86 13.16 0.48 -16.65
N ASN A 87 13.04 1.60 -17.38
CA ASN A 87 12.28 1.72 -18.62
C ASN A 87 10.82 1.26 -18.48
N VAL A 88 10.17 1.63 -17.38
CA VAL A 88 8.73 1.45 -17.13
C VAL A 88 8.06 2.78 -16.86
N ALA A 89 6.76 2.91 -17.16
CA ALA A 89 6.04 4.19 -17.11
C ALA A 89 4.73 4.11 -16.29
N PRO A 90 4.74 3.64 -15.03
CA PRO A 90 3.55 3.68 -14.20
C PRO A 90 3.15 5.14 -13.90
N ARG A 91 1.87 5.33 -13.60
CA ARG A 91 1.36 6.62 -13.15
C ARG A 91 1.80 6.88 -11.70
N LEU A 92 2.53 7.96 -11.43
CA LEU A 92 2.98 8.33 -10.09
C LEU A 92 2.32 9.65 -9.66
N ILE A 93 1.58 9.62 -8.55
CA ILE A 93 0.79 10.72 -8.01
C ILE A 93 1.32 11.11 -6.63
N GLN A 94 1.66 12.39 -6.46
CA GLN A 94 1.81 12.92 -5.12
C GLN A 94 0.41 13.22 -4.58
N GLY A 95 -0.06 12.45 -3.58
CA GLY A 95 -1.42 12.58 -3.05
C GLY A 95 -1.60 11.95 -1.69
N ASP A 96 -2.73 12.27 -1.06
CA ASP A 96 -3.15 11.69 0.21
C ASP A 96 -4.10 10.52 -0.06
N VAL A 97 -3.71 9.32 0.35
CA VAL A 97 -4.48 8.08 0.15
C VAL A 97 -5.83 8.07 0.87
N THR A 98 -6.08 8.98 1.79
CA THR A 98 -7.39 9.17 2.41
C THR A 98 -8.32 10.09 1.60
N ARG A 99 -7.85 10.56 0.43
CA ARG A 99 -8.56 11.46 -0.48
C ARG A 99 -8.54 10.92 -1.92
N LEU A 100 -8.63 9.61 -2.10
CA LEU A 100 -8.52 8.96 -3.41
C LEU A 100 -9.54 9.49 -4.42
N LYS A 101 -10.73 9.83 -3.98
CA LYS A 101 -11.82 10.43 -4.80
C LYS A 101 -11.39 11.70 -5.53
N GLU A 102 -10.44 12.46 -4.95
CA GLU A 102 -9.99 13.73 -5.50
C GLU A 102 -8.84 13.57 -6.52
N LEU A 103 -8.31 12.35 -6.67
CA LEU A 103 -7.11 12.09 -7.48
C LEU A 103 -7.43 11.66 -8.92
N SER A 104 -8.68 11.66 -9.34
CA SER A 104 -9.12 11.28 -10.71
C SER A 104 -8.53 9.93 -11.15
N LEU A 105 -8.68 8.90 -10.32
CA LEU A 105 -8.05 7.59 -10.52
C LEU A 105 -8.79 6.72 -11.55
N GLY A 106 -10.10 6.88 -11.71
CA GLY A 106 -10.97 5.90 -12.35
C GLY A 106 -11.48 4.88 -11.33
N ALA A 107 -12.14 3.82 -11.79
CA ALA A 107 -12.86 2.86 -10.93
C ALA A 107 -12.71 1.41 -11.43
N ASP A 108 -11.54 1.02 -11.93
CA ASP A 108 -11.32 -0.29 -12.56
C ASP A 108 -10.07 -1.02 -12.05
N TYR A 109 -9.63 -0.71 -10.82
CA TYR A 109 -8.50 -1.39 -10.21
C TYR A 109 -8.89 -2.81 -9.78
N SER A 110 -8.12 -3.81 -10.24
CA SER A 110 -8.28 -5.22 -9.90
C SER A 110 -7.28 -5.70 -8.83
N LEU A 111 -6.28 -4.88 -8.50
CA LEU A 111 -5.33 -5.12 -7.43
C LEU A 111 -5.09 -3.82 -6.64
N VAL A 112 -5.17 -3.91 -5.32
CA VAL A 112 -4.70 -2.87 -4.39
C VAL A 112 -3.57 -3.46 -3.56
N PHE A 113 -2.48 -2.71 -3.43
CA PHE A 113 -1.32 -3.07 -2.61
C PHE A 113 -1.03 -1.97 -1.59
N ASP A 114 -0.80 -2.37 -0.34
CA ASP A 114 -0.43 -1.48 0.76
C ASP A 114 0.62 -2.15 1.64
N LEU A 115 1.84 -1.66 1.61
CA LEU A 115 2.91 -2.14 2.49
C LEU A 115 3.20 -1.10 3.58
N GLY A 116 2.36 -1.09 4.61
CA GLY A 116 2.60 -0.25 5.79
C GLY A 116 2.08 1.18 5.72
N CYS A 117 1.20 1.49 4.77
CA CYS A 117 0.57 2.80 4.69
C CYS A 117 -0.64 2.89 5.64
N LEU A 118 -1.61 1.99 5.52
CA LEU A 118 -2.87 2.03 6.28
C LEU A 118 -2.65 2.09 7.79
N HIS A 119 -1.75 1.27 8.34
CA HIS A 119 -1.50 1.28 9.78
C HIS A 119 -0.91 2.60 10.29
N SER A 120 -0.27 3.38 9.42
CA SER A 120 0.31 4.69 9.75
C SER A 120 -0.72 5.83 9.68
N ILE A 121 -1.88 5.59 9.09
CA ILE A 121 -2.98 6.55 8.99
C ILE A 121 -3.68 6.66 10.35
N PRO A 122 -3.95 7.87 10.85
CA PRO A 122 -4.77 8.06 12.05
C PRO A 122 -6.13 7.37 11.92
N GLU A 123 -6.56 6.68 12.98
CA GLU A 123 -7.81 5.88 12.98
C GLU A 123 -9.01 6.67 12.46
N VAL A 124 -9.17 7.93 12.87
CA VAL A 124 -10.26 8.82 12.44
C VAL A 124 -10.30 9.12 10.93
N ARG A 125 -9.28 8.71 10.17
CA ARG A 125 -9.18 8.90 8.71
C ARG A 125 -9.22 7.59 7.93
N ARG A 126 -9.22 6.44 8.60
CA ARG A 126 -9.19 5.13 7.94
C ARG A 126 -10.49 4.80 7.21
N ASP A 127 -11.64 5.32 7.69
CA ASP A 127 -12.92 5.22 6.98
C ASP A 127 -12.86 5.90 5.60
N ALA A 128 -12.24 7.07 5.51
CA ALA A 128 -12.08 7.77 4.25
C ALA A 128 -11.14 7.02 3.28
N TYR A 129 -10.07 6.40 3.80
CA TYR A 129 -9.22 5.51 3.03
C TYR A 129 -10.01 4.31 2.49
N ALA A 130 -10.76 3.59 3.35
CA ALA A 130 -11.53 2.42 2.96
C ALA A 130 -12.64 2.77 1.94
N ALA A 131 -13.33 3.90 2.14
CA ALA A 131 -14.33 4.40 1.19
C ALA A 131 -13.70 4.70 -0.19
N GLY A 132 -12.50 5.29 -0.23
CA GLY A 132 -11.77 5.54 -1.47
C GLY A 132 -11.36 4.24 -2.18
N VAL A 133 -10.80 3.27 -1.46
CA VAL A 133 -10.44 1.95 -2.00
C VAL A 133 -11.68 1.24 -2.58
N ASN A 134 -12.81 1.29 -1.86
CA ASN A 134 -14.07 0.71 -2.34
C ASN A 134 -14.55 1.34 -3.64
N GLU A 135 -14.38 2.64 -3.82
CA GLU A 135 -14.88 3.35 -5.00
C GLU A 135 -14.08 3.05 -6.26
N VAL A 136 -12.77 2.88 -6.11
CA VAL A 136 -11.89 2.71 -7.28
C VAL A 136 -11.70 1.26 -7.73
N THR A 137 -12.17 0.28 -6.95
CA THR A 137 -11.95 -1.15 -7.24
C THR A 137 -13.15 -1.82 -7.87
N VAL A 138 -12.90 -2.84 -8.71
CA VAL A 138 -13.93 -3.70 -9.31
C VAL A 138 -14.30 -4.89 -8.42
N PRO A 139 -15.50 -5.49 -8.59
CA PRO A 139 -15.79 -6.79 -7.99
C PRO A 139 -14.74 -7.84 -8.34
N GLY A 140 -14.38 -8.69 -7.37
CA GLY A 140 -13.31 -9.69 -7.52
C GLY A 140 -11.88 -9.15 -7.42
N ALA A 141 -11.68 -7.84 -7.20
CA ALA A 141 -10.37 -7.27 -6.96
C ALA A 141 -9.69 -7.88 -5.72
N ASP A 142 -8.38 -7.99 -5.77
CA ASP A 142 -7.56 -8.39 -4.62
C ASP A 142 -7.00 -7.17 -3.90
N PHE A 143 -6.97 -7.21 -2.58
CA PHE A 143 -6.29 -6.23 -1.74
C PHE A 143 -5.30 -6.93 -0.83
N LEU A 144 -4.02 -6.73 -1.08
CA LEU A 144 -2.93 -7.24 -0.26
C LEU A 144 -2.40 -6.11 0.62
N VAL A 145 -2.58 -6.23 1.92
CA VAL A 145 -2.17 -5.19 2.88
C VAL A 145 -1.31 -5.78 4.00
N TRP A 146 -0.25 -5.07 4.33
CA TRP A 146 0.61 -5.38 5.48
C TRP A 146 0.56 -4.27 6.51
N GLY A 147 0.53 -4.65 7.78
CA GLY A 147 0.60 -3.71 8.88
C GLY A 147 1.09 -4.33 10.18
N PHE A 148 1.49 -3.48 11.14
CA PHE A 148 1.80 -3.95 12.48
C PHE A 148 0.52 -4.43 13.18
N TYR A 149 0.49 -5.66 13.67
CA TYR A 149 -0.63 -6.17 14.48
C TYR A 149 -0.50 -5.80 15.97
N ALA A 150 0.68 -5.40 16.41
CA ALA A 150 0.94 -4.85 17.74
C ALA A 150 1.82 -3.61 17.61
N LYS A 151 1.78 -2.71 18.60
CA LYS A 151 2.65 -1.53 18.63
C LYS A 151 4.11 -1.98 18.73
N PRO A 152 4.97 -1.69 17.73
CA PRO A 152 6.33 -2.19 17.72
C PRO A 152 7.23 -1.52 18.78
N ASN A 153 6.95 -0.26 19.14
CA ASN A 153 7.66 0.48 20.19
C ASN A 153 6.90 1.77 20.55
N PHE A 154 7.46 2.53 21.49
CA PHE A 154 6.87 3.80 21.95
C PHE A 154 6.75 4.87 20.83
N PHE A 155 7.63 4.84 19.86
CA PHE A 155 7.68 5.85 18.77
C PHE A 155 6.72 5.54 17.62
N VAL A 156 6.34 4.29 17.43
CA VAL A 156 5.41 3.87 16.37
C VAL A 156 4.06 3.55 17.00
N ASN A 157 3.18 4.52 17.00
CA ASN A 157 1.81 4.35 17.50
C ASN A 157 0.89 3.86 16.37
N ALA A 158 1.36 2.85 15.61
CA ALA A 158 0.66 2.30 14.48
C ALA A 158 0.29 0.85 14.77
N LYS A 159 -0.97 0.52 14.58
CA LYS A 159 -1.51 -0.84 14.72
C LYS A 159 -2.59 -1.02 13.67
N LEU A 160 -2.64 -2.21 13.08
CA LEU A 160 -3.70 -2.66 12.20
C LEU A 160 -4.14 -4.06 12.65
N ALA A 161 -5.18 -4.12 13.46
CA ALA A 161 -5.76 -5.37 13.90
C ALA A 161 -6.67 -5.96 12.82
N GLN A 162 -6.83 -7.29 12.83
CA GLN A 162 -7.72 -7.96 11.89
C GLN A 162 -9.17 -7.47 12.05
N GLU A 163 -9.62 -7.31 13.28
CA GLU A 163 -10.97 -6.85 13.62
C GLU A 163 -11.24 -5.45 13.05
N GLU A 164 -10.23 -4.60 13.00
CA GLU A 164 -10.34 -3.27 12.40
C GLU A 164 -10.47 -3.37 10.87
N LEU A 165 -9.70 -4.23 10.21
CA LEU A 165 -9.86 -4.47 8.78
C LEU A 165 -11.27 -5.01 8.45
N GLU A 166 -11.80 -5.91 9.27
CA GLU A 166 -13.14 -6.44 9.13
C GLU A 166 -14.22 -5.35 9.32
N GLN A 167 -14.00 -4.41 10.23
CA GLN A 167 -14.89 -3.25 10.39
C GLN A 167 -14.83 -2.30 9.19
N LEU A 168 -13.64 -1.99 8.68
CA LEU A 168 -13.42 -1.08 7.56
C LEU A 168 -13.90 -1.65 6.23
N PHE A 169 -13.67 -2.93 5.99
CA PHE A 169 -13.80 -3.55 4.68
C PHE A 169 -14.83 -4.69 4.61
N GLY A 170 -15.20 -5.33 5.73
CA GLY A 170 -15.99 -6.57 5.76
C GLY A 170 -17.38 -6.51 5.10
N LYS A 171 -17.95 -5.32 4.90
CA LYS A 171 -19.19 -5.16 4.13
C LYS A 171 -18.98 -5.44 2.64
N SER A 172 -17.84 -5.05 2.09
CA SER A 172 -17.53 -5.08 0.66
C SER A 172 -16.44 -6.07 0.27
N TRP A 173 -15.74 -6.66 1.24
CA TRP A 173 -14.61 -7.55 1.02
C TRP A 173 -14.69 -8.78 1.91
N ASP A 174 -14.23 -9.91 1.40
CA ASP A 174 -14.01 -11.13 2.17
C ASP A 174 -12.54 -11.26 2.54
N MET A 175 -12.25 -11.66 3.78
CA MET A 175 -10.90 -12.01 4.20
C MET A 175 -10.55 -13.37 3.62
N VAL A 176 -9.64 -13.41 2.65
CA VAL A 176 -9.15 -14.66 2.03
C VAL A 176 -8.15 -15.34 2.94
N ARG A 177 -7.21 -14.56 3.48
CA ARG A 177 -6.13 -15.08 4.32
C ARG A 177 -5.54 -13.98 5.21
N ALA A 178 -5.12 -14.36 6.42
CA ALA A 178 -4.28 -13.54 7.30
C ALA A 178 -3.11 -14.39 7.82
N TRP A 179 -1.87 -13.85 7.75
CA TRP A 179 -0.67 -14.59 8.19
C TRP A 179 0.45 -13.64 8.64
N GLY A 180 1.38 -14.14 9.45
CA GLY A 180 2.61 -13.43 9.76
C GLY A 180 3.51 -13.37 8.53
N GLY A 181 4.04 -12.20 8.20
CA GLY A 181 5.00 -12.03 7.12
C GLY A 181 6.43 -12.29 7.60
N GLU A 182 7.30 -12.77 6.69
CA GLU A 182 8.74 -12.88 6.90
C GLU A 182 9.42 -11.51 6.79
N GLN A 183 8.98 -10.53 7.58
CA GLN A 183 9.77 -9.31 7.71
C GLN A 183 10.85 -9.55 8.77
N PRO A 184 12.10 -9.09 8.55
CA PRO A 184 13.18 -9.38 9.48
C PRO A 184 12.81 -8.89 10.88
N ASP A 185 12.96 -9.75 11.81
CA ASP A 185 12.91 -9.83 13.28
C ASP A 185 12.70 -8.59 14.17
N ARG A 186 12.42 -7.43 13.65
CA ARG A 186 12.33 -6.20 14.43
C ARG A 186 10.91 -5.69 14.69
N PHE A 187 9.92 -6.07 13.86
CA PHE A 187 8.58 -5.51 13.97
C PHE A 187 7.50 -6.55 13.73
N PRO A 188 6.55 -6.73 14.66
CA PRO A 188 5.46 -7.71 14.56
C PRO A 188 4.47 -7.27 13.47
N GLY A 189 4.68 -7.72 12.25
CA GLY A 189 3.82 -7.44 11.10
C GLY A 189 2.95 -8.62 10.71
N ARG A 190 1.82 -8.33 10.10
CA ARG A 190 0.90 -9.32 9.55
C ARG A 190 0.44 -8.90 8.17
N TRP A 191 0.38 -9.86 7.28
CA TRP A 191 -0.26 -9.73 5.98
C TRP A 191 -1.73 -10.10 6.06
N TYR A 192 -2.53 -9.39 5.26
CA TYR A 192 -3.93 -9.68 5.04
C TYR A 192 -4.20 -9.63 3.54
N HIS A 193 -4.88 -10.65 3.05
CA HIS A 193 -5.37 -10.70 1.68
C HIS A 193 -6.89 -10.69 1.71
N LEU A 194 -7.47 -9.68 1.10
CA LEU A 194 -8.90 -9.51 0.98
C LEU A 194 -9.31 -9.61 -0.49
N ARG A 195 -10.53 -10.09 -0.74
CA ARG A 195 -11.15 -10.12 -2.07
C ARG A 195 -12.45 -9.35 -2.06
N ARG A 196 -12.62 -8.47 -3.06
CA ARG A 196 -13.85 -7.71 -3.20
C ARG A 196 -15.00 -8.62 -3.57
N LYS A 197 -16.12 -8.47 -2.86
CA LYS A 197 -17.37 -9.18 -3.13
C LYS A 197 -17.93 -8.78 -4.51
N SER A 198 -18.68 -9.71 -5.10
CA SER A 198 -19.39 -9.51 -6.36
C SER A 198 -20.55 -8.52 -6.23
#